data_30f1293ba2d921e89d8297eeae5abe4c
#
_entry.id   30f1293ba2d921e89d8297eeae5abe4c
#
_cell.length_a   1.000
_cell.length_b   1.000
_cell.length_c   1.000
_cell.angle_alpha   90.00
_cell.angle_beta   90.00
_cell.angle_gamma   90.00
#
_symmetry.space_group_name_H-M   'P 1'
#
loop_
_entity.id
_entity.type
_entity.pdbx_description
1 polymer ?
#
loop_
_entity_poly.entity_id
_entity_poly.type
_entity_poly.pdbx_seq_one_letter_code
_entity_poly.pdbx_strand_id
1 'polypeptide(L)'
;MAEGAGVLKNGENGKGILSRWYPQTIARRITNIELVAERIEFIHGDAFEVITQHRKNKDTVFFIDPPYTAGGKSAGSRLYTHSVVDHEKLFSICKNLKGDFLMTYDNAEEVLALAKRHGFETKAVSMKNTHHAEMDELLIGRDLSWVEDGGIFREESTPYKVAPSKTKPRRAKRS
;
A
#
# COMPACT_ATOMS: atom_id res chain seq x y z
N MET A 1 -22.63 -2.90 3.46
CA MET A 1 -21.87 -1.62 3.51
C MET A 1 -21.32 -1.52 4.93
N ALA A 2 -20.00 -1.30 5.07
CA ALA A 2 -19.42 -1.11 6.40
C ALA A 2 -20.07 0.12 7.06
N GLU A 3 -20.58 -0.04 8.29
CA GLU A 3 -21.01 1.07 9.13
C GLU A 3 -19.82 2.03 9.30
N GLY A 4 -19.90 3.21 8.75
CA GLY A 4 -18.81 4.20 8.84
C GLY A 4 -18.16 4.57 7.51
N ALA A 5 -18.44 3.88 6.41
CA ALA A 5 -18.26 4.45 5.08
C ALA A 5 -19.27 5.60 4.95
N GLY A 6 -19.02 6.67 5.74
CA GLY A 6 -19.96 7.74 5.93
C GLY A 6 -20.33 8.33 4.60
N VAL A 7 -21.60 8.37 4.33
CA VAL A 7 -22.15 9.36 3.41
C VAL A 7 -21.52 10.68 3.82
N LEU A 8 -20.66 11.23 2.98
CA LEU A 8 -20.09 12.56 3.18
C LEU A 8 -21.27 13.53 3.26
N LYS A 9 -21.69 13.87 4.49
CA LYS A 9 -22.89 14.67 4.71
C LYS A 9 -22.81 16.00 3.97
N ASN A 10 -21.62 16.60 3.91
CA ASN A 10 -21.43 17.92 3.32
C ASN A 10 -20.40 17.93 2.19
N GLY A 11 -19.42 17.01 2.14
CA GLY A 11 -18.35 17.01 1.15
C GLY A 11 -17.58 18.32 1.07
N GLU A 12 -16.61 18.39 0.17
CA GLU A 12 -15.92 19.66 -0.12
C GLU A 12 -16.87 20.61 -0.83
N ASN A 13 -16.93 21.86 -0.38
CA ASN A 13 -17.78 22.91 -0.96
C ASN A 13 -19.29 22.57 -0.95
N GLY A 14 -19.78 21.77 -0.01
CA GLY A 14 -21.20 21.42 0.11
C GLY A 14 -21.73 20.46 -0.98
N LYS A 15 -20.87 19.92 -1.82
CA LYS A 15 -21.25 19.03 -2.94
C LYS A 15 -21.49 17.57 -2.54
N GLY A 16 -21.33 17.21 -1.25
CA GLY A 16 -21.49 15.85 -0.79
C GLY A 16 -20.59 14.84 -1.50
N ILE A 17 -21.12 13.68 -1.88
CA ILE A 17 -20.40 12.65 -2.61
C ILE A 17 -19.84 13.15 -3.97
N LEU A 18 -20.50 14.10 -4.58
CA LEU A 18 -20.10 14.64 -5.89
C LEU A 18 -18.76 15.36 -5.84
N SER A 19 -18.29 15.77 -4.65
CA SER A 19 -16.95 16.38 -4.49
C SER A 19 -15.81 15.41 -4.82
N ARG A 20 -16.07 14.10 -4.75
CA ARG A 20 -15.07 13.03 -4.99
C ARG A 20 -15.53 11.99 -6.02
N TRP A 21 -16.65 12.23 -6.68
CA TRP A 21 -17.18 11.33 -7.69
C TRP A 21 -16.72 11.74 -9.08
N TYR A 22 -15.73 11.05 -9.59
CA TYR A 22 -15.16 11.28 -10.93
C TYR A 22 -15.36 10.03 -11.81
N PRO A 23 -16.60 9.75 -12.28
CA PRO A 23 -16.95 8.49 -12.93
C PRO A 23 -16.10 8.17 -14.16
N GLN A 24 -15.78 9.17 -15.00
CA GLN A 24 -14.95 8.96 -16.18
C GLN A 24 -13.52 8.56 -15.82
N THR A 25 -12.95 9.16 -14.77
CA THR A 25 -11.62 8.83 -14.28
C THR A 25 -11.59 7.43 -13.68
N ILE A 26 -12.62 7.08 -12.90
CA ILE A 26 -12.74 5.75 -12.29
C ILE A 26 -12.91 4.69 -13.37
N ALA A 27 -13.80 4.91 -14.35
CA ALA A 27 -14.01 4.00 -15.46
C ALA A 27 -12.72 3.74 -16.23
N ARG A 28 -11.96 4.80 -16.55
CA ARG A 28 -10.66 4.66 -17.22
C ARG A 28 -9.65 3.87 -16.39
N ARG A 29 -9.59 4.09 -15.07
CA ARG A 29 -8.70 3.33 -14.17
C ARG A 29 -9.08 1.85 -14.15
N ILE A 30 -10.37 1.53 -14.10
CA ILE A 30 -10.87 0.14 -14.16
C ILE A 30 -10.46 -0.51 -15.48
N THR A 31 -10.69 0.16 -16.61
CA THR A 31 -10.27 -0.35 -17.95
C THR A 31 -8.76 -0.58 -18.01
N ASN A 32 -7.96 0.31 -17.42
CA ASN A 32 -6.50 0.13 -17.38
C ASN A 32 -6.08 -1.09 -16.55
N ILE A 33 -6.79 -1.39 -15.45
CA ILE A 33 -6.57 -2.61 -14.64
C ILE A 33 -6.93 -3.84 -15.46
N GLU A 34 -8.04 -3.81 -16.21
CA GLU A 34 -8.45 -4.92 -17.07
C GLU A 34 -7.38 -5.29 -18.09
N LEU A 35 -6.68 -4.31 -18.67
CA LEU A 35 -5.58 -4.54 -19.61
C LEU A 35 -4.40 -5.35 -19.04
N VAL A 36 -4.25 -5.37 -17.72
CA VAL A 36 -3.17 -6.06 -17.02
C VAL A 36 -3.68 -7.15 -16.06
N ALA A 37 -4.98 -7.45 -16.10
CA ALA A 37 -5.64 -8.37 -15.16
C ALA A 37 -4.98 -9.76 -15.12
N GLU A 38 -4.53 -10.28 -16.27
CA GLU A 38 -3.81 -11.58 -16.33
C GLU A 38 -2.49 -11.60 -15.54
N ARG A 39 -1.97 -10.44 -15.16
CA ARG A 39 -0.73 -10.27 -14.39
C ARG A 39 -0.99 -10.03 -12.91
N ILE A 40 -2.26 -9.95 -12.51
CA ILE A 40 -2.69 -9.66 -11.15
C ILE A 40 -3.28 -10.94 -10.55
N GLU A 41 -2.78 -11.32 -9.39
CA GLU A 41 -3.36 -12.35 -8.55
C GLU A 41 -3.87 -11.68 -7.27
N PHE A 42 -5.15 -11.84 -6.98
CA PHE A 42 -5.76 -11.37 -5.74
C PHE A 42 -5.84 -12.51 -4.74
N ILE A 43 -5.23 -12.33 -3.57
CA ILE A 43 -5.26 -13.32 -2.49
C ILE A 43 -6.02 -12.72 -1.30
N HIS A 44 -7.14 -13.34 -0.94
CA HIS A 44 -7.86 -13.05 0.29
C HIS A 44 -7.37 -13.98 1.40
N GLY A 45 -6.46 -13.52 2.27
CA GLY A 45 -5.83 -14.34 3.29
C GLY A 45 -5.05 -13.53 4.32
N ASP A 46 -4.38 -14.24 5.23
CA ASP A 46 -3.48 -13.64 6.20
C ASP A 46 -2.19 -13.19 5.51
N ALA A 47 -1.88 -11.89 5.61
CA ALA A 47 -0.68 -11.30 5.01
C ALA A 47 0.63 -11.95 5.54
N PHE A 48 0.67 -12.35 6.82
CA PHE A 48 1.85 -13.03 7.38
C PHE A 48 2.13 -14.37 6.70
N GLU A 49 1.08 -15.12 6.35
CA GLU A 49 1.22 -16.37 5.62
C GLU A 49 1.71 -16.12 4.20
N VAL A 50 1.11 -15.17 3.49
CA VAL A 50 1.49 -14.81 2.11
C VAL A 50 2.94 -14.34 2.06
N ILE A 51 3.35 -13.42 2.93
CA ILE A 51 4.74 -12.93 2.98
C ILE A 51 5.69 -14.10 3.29
N THR A 52 5.32 -14.99 4.22
CA THR A 52 6.15 -16.12 4.60
C THR A 52 6.33 -17.12 3.46
N GLN A 53 5.32 -17.36 2.64
CA GLN A 53 5.40 -18.24 1.46
C GLN A 53 6.43 -17.72 0.45
N HIS A 54 6.50 -16.42 0.25
CA HIS A 54 7.39 -15.78 -0.72
C HIS A 54 8.73 -15.33 -0.15
N ARG A 55 9.00 -15.51 1.16
CA ARG A 55 10.17 -14.96 1.86
C ARG A 55 11.54 -15.35 1.29
N LYS A 56 11.63 -16.51 0.60
CA LYS A 56 12.89 -17.02 0.04
C LYS A 56 13.16 -16.51 -1.39
N ASN A 57 12.19 -15.90 -2.02
CA ASN A 57 12.34 -15.40 -3.37
C ASN A 57 13.04 -14.04 -3.34
N LYS A 58 14.27 -13.97 -3.85
CA LYS A 58 15.08 -12.75 -3.91
C LYS A 58 14.58 -11.70 -4.91
N ASP A 59 13.76 -12.14 -5.87
CA ASP A 59 13.24 -11.27 -6.94
C ASP A 59 11.84 -10.70 -6.57
N THR A 60 11.36 -10.97 -5.34
CA THR A 60 10.11 -10.43 -4.84
C THR A 60 10.36 -9.12 -4.10
N VAL A 61 9.57 -8.12 -4.41
CA VAL A 61 9.49 -6.86 -3.65
C VAL A 61 8.13 -6.81 -2.97
N PHE A 62 8.12 -6.52 -1.67
CA PHE A 62 6.90 -6.39 -0.89
C PHE A 62 6.59 -4.91 -0.65
N PHE A 63 5.40 -4.46 -1.01
CA PHE A 63 4.84 -3.21 -0.52
C PHE A 63 3.84 -3.54 0.59
N ILE A 64 4.06 -3.02 1.80
CA ILE A 64 3.33 -3.39 3.01
C ILE A 64 2.73 -2.14 3.63
N ASP A 65 1.40 -2.06 3.62
CA ASP A 65 0.62 -0.96 4.20
C ASP A 65 -0.35 -1.53 5.25
N PRO A 66 0.13 -1.77 6.49
CA PRO A 66 -0.67 -2.38 7.54
C PRO A 66 -1.60 -1.35 8.19
N PRO A 67 -2.65 -1.78 8.91
CA PRO A 67 -3.40 -0.89 9.78
C PRO A 67 -2.49 -0.17 10.79
N TYR A 68 -2.60 1.15 10.87
CA TYR A 68 -1.76 1.98 11.76
C TYR A 68 -2.29 1.94 13.20
N THR A 69 -1.94 0.88 13.92
CA THR A 69 -2.37 0.64 15.30
C THR A 69 -1.22 0.74 16.31
N ALA A 70 -0.02 1.07 15.86
CA ALA A 70 1.12 1.33 16.73
C ALA A 70 0.85 2.55 17.63
N GLY A 71 1.37 2.54 18.86
CA GLY A 71 1.14 3.61 19.83
C GLY A 71 -0.27 3.63 20.42
N GLY A 72 -1.00 2.51 20.39
CA GLY A 72 -2.35 2.41 20.97
C GLY A 72 -3.44 3.10 20.14
N LYS A 73 -3.15 3.49 18.92
CA LYS A 73 -4.14 4.02 18.02
C LYS A 73 -5.12 2.92 17.58
N SER A 74 -6.40 3.24 17.53
CA SER A 74 -7.46 2.35 17.02
C SER A 74 -7.87 2.72 15.60
N ALA A 75 -6.89 3.04 14.76
CA ALA A 75 -7.13 3.43 13.39
C ALA A 75 -7.87 2.31 12.63
N GLY A 76 -8.99 2.64 12.03
CA GLY A 76 -9.74 1.70 11.21
C GLY A 76 -10.52 0.61 11.97
N SER A 77 -10.58 0.62 13.30
CA SER A 77 -11.30 -0.40 14.09
C SER A 77 -12.77 -0.57 13.70
N ARG A 78 -13.41 0.45 13.14
CA ARG A 78 -14.76 0.40 12.58
C ARG A 78 -14.83 -0.07 11.13
N LEU A 79 -13.69 -0.14 10.44
CA LEU A 79 -13.64 -0.45 9.01
C LEU A 79 -13.08 -1.85 8.74
N TYR A 80 -12.21 -2.34 9.62
CA TYR A 80 -11.50 -3.60 9.43
C TYR A 80 -11.94 -4.65 10.44
N THR A 81 -12.25 -5.85 9.97
CA THR A 81 -12.51 -7.02 10.82
C THR A 81 -11.25 -7.39 11.62
N HIS A 82 -10.08 -7.22 11.02
CA HIS A 82 -8.77 -7.45 11.62
C HIS A 82 -8.02 -6.12 11.69
N SER A 83 -8.27 -5.35 12.73
CA SER A 83 -7.65 -4.02 12.92
C SER A 83 -6.36 -4.04 13.74
N VAL A 84 -6.05 -5.16 14.41
CA VAL A 84 -4.86 -5.31 15.25
C VAL A 84 -3.79 -6.08 14.47
N VAL A 85 -2.59 -5.51 14.41
CA VAL A 85 -1.42 -6.11 13.77
C VAL A 85 -0.35 -6.37 14.83
N ASP A 86 0.24 -7.56 14.81
CA ASP A 86 1.45 -7.86 15.56
C ASP A 86 2.65 -7.22 14.83
N HIS A 87 2.95 -5.98 15.20
CA HIS A 87 4.01 -5.18 14.57
C HIS A 87 5.39 -5.81 14.75
N GLU A 88 5.69 -6.36 15.93
CA GLU A 88 6.98 -7.02 16.21
C GLU A 88 7.18 -8.22 15.28
N LYS A 89 6.14 -9.05 15.13
CA LYS A 89 6.16 -10.19 14.22
C LYS A 89 6.35 -9.74 12.76
N LEU A 90 5.67 -8.67 12.33
CA LEU A 90 5.81 -8.13 10.97
C LEU A 90 7.26 -7.71 10.69
N PHE A 91 7.85 -6.92 11.57
CA PHE A 91 9.23 -6.47 11.42
C PHE A 91 10.22 -7.63 11.44
N SER A 92 9.99 -8.63 12.31
CA SER A 92 10.80 -9.86 12.35
C SER A 92 10.73 -10.65 11.05
N ILE A 93 9.55 -10.76 10.45
CA ILE A 93 9.37 -11.43 9.14
C ILE A 93 10.12 -10.65 8.06
N CYS A 94 9.96 -9.33 8.00
CA CYS A 94 10.63 -8.47 7.02
C CYS A 94 12.16 -8.56 7.10
N LYS A 95 12.72 -8.67 8.31
CA LYS A 95 14.15 -8.88 8.51
C LYS A 95 14.67 -10.14 7.80
N ASN A 96 13.87 -11.19 7.73
CA ASN A 96 14.24 -12.50 7.19
C ASN A 96 13.88 -12.68 5.70
N LEU A 97 13.36 -11.66 5.02
CA LEU A 97 13.09 -11.71 3.59
C LEU A 97 14.39 -11.77 2.79
N LYS A 98 14.42 -12.55 1.72
CA LYS A 98 15.52 -12.55 0.74
C LYS A 98 15.36 -11.48 -0.34
N GLY A 99 14.12 -11.16 -0.68
CA GLY A 99 13.76 -10.03 -1.52
C GLY A 99 13.72 -8.72 -0.73
N ASP A 100 13.29 -7.66 -1.36
CA ASP A 100 13.22 -6.34 -0.76
C ASP A 100 11.80 -6.00 -0.30
N PHE A 101 11.67 -4.93 0.49
CA PHE A 101 10.37 -4.45 0.97
C PHE A 101 10.39 -2.94 1.19
N LEU A 102 9.21 -2.36 1.09
CA LEU A 102 8.88 -1.01 1.54
C LEU A 102 7.63 -1.09 2.40
N MET A 103 7.70 -0.53 3.62
CA MET A 103 6.52 -0.39 4.48
C MET A 103 6.14 1.09 4.64
N THR A 104 4.85 1.34 4.79
CA THR A 104 4.29 2.64 5.18
C THR A 104 3.73 2.55 6.59
N TYR A 105 3.94 3.58 7.39
CA TYR A 105 3.46 3.67 8.76
C TYR A 105 3.19 5.11 9.18
N ASP A 106 2.36 5.27 10.23
CA ASP A 106 2.30 6.53 10.98
C ASP A 106 3.68 6.88 11.57
N ASN A 107 4.01 8.16 11.58
CA ASN A 107 5.20 8.66 12.25
C ASN A 107 5.01 8.61 13.79
N ALA A 108 5.34 7.48 14.39
CA ALA A 108 5.20 7.21 15.82
C ALA A 108 6.52 6.70 16.40
N GLU A 109 6.84 7.13 17.64
CA GLU A 109 8.09 6.76 18.33
C GLU A 109 8.27 5.25 18.45
N GLU A 110 7.19 4.50 18.72
CA GLU A 110 7.19 3.05 18.79
C GLU A 110 7.63 2.41 17.47
N VAL A 111 7.15 2.93 16.34
CA VAL A 111 7.50 2.44 15.01
C VAL A 111 8.96 2.74 14.68
N LEU A 112 9.45 3.93 15.02
CA LEU A 112 10.86 4.30 14.89
C LEU A 112 11.77 3.39 15.73
N ALA A 113 11.35 3.07 16.95
CA ALA A 113 12.08 2.15 17.84
C ALA A 113 12.12 0.73 17.26
N LEU A 114 11.00 0.25 16.67
CA LEU A 114 10.94 -1.04 16.00
C LEU A 114 11.87 -1.08 14.78
N ALA A 115 11.81 -0.09 13.92
CA ALA A 115 12.65 -0.01 12.74
C ALA A 115 14.14 -0.03 13.12
N LYS A 116 14.54 0.77 14.09
CA LYS A 116 15.90 0.81 14.62
C LYS A 116 16.35 -0.54 15.18
N ARG A 117 15.50 -1.24 15.95
CA ARG A 117 15.79 -2.55 16.54
C ARG A 117 16.03 -3.61 15.47
N HIS A 118 15.28 -3.55 14.37
CA HIS A 118 15.40 -4.50 13.27
C HIS A 118 16.46 -4.09 12.23
N GLY A 119 17.06 -2.90 12.37
CA GLY A 119 18.11 -2.39 11.48
C GLY A 119 17.58 -1.87 10.14
N PHE A 120 16.36 -1.31 10.14
CA PHE A 120 15.73 -0.70 8.98
C PHE A 120 15.93 0.81 8.96
N GLU A 121 16.05 1.36 7.76
CA GLU A 121 16.04 2.80 7.55
C GLU A 121 14.60 3.33 7.60
N THR A 122 14.49 4.59 8.02
CA THR A 122 13.21 5.30 8.06
C THR A 122 13.36 6.67 7.43
N LYS A 123 12.36 7.08 6.61
CA LYS A 123 12.24 8.46 6.11
C LYS A 123 10.81 8.94 6.31
N ALA A 124 10.68 10.15 6.85
CA ALA A 124 9.39 10.83 6.91
C ALA A 124 9.09 11.46 5.55
N VAL A 125 7.87 11.25 5.07
CA VAL A 125 7.36 11.88 3.85
C VAL A 125 6.10 12.64 4.17
N SER A 126 6.05 13.90 3.76
CA SER A 126 4.87 14.73 3.96
C SER A 126 3.82 14.39 2.93
N MET A 127 2.66 13.98 3.40
CA MET A 127 1.49 13.71 2.57
C MET A 127 0.39 14.73 2.86
N LYS A 128 -0.28 15.19 1.81
CA LYS A 128 -1.47 16.04 1.96
C LYS A 128 -2.70 15.15 2.00
N ASN A 129 -3.38 15.14 3.14
CA ASN A 129 -4.66 14.47 3.21
C ASN A 129 -5.74 15.26 2.45
N THR A 130 -6.90 14.66 2.29
CA THR A 130 -8.06 15.24 1.58
C THR A 130 -8.60 16.53 2.22
N HIS A 131 -8.15 16.88 3.41
CA HIS A 131 -8.49 18.12 4.12
C HIS A 131 -7.37 19.16 4.08
N HIS A 132 -6.36 18.96 3.19
CA HIS A 132 -5.17 19.81 3.07
C HIS A 132 -4.32 19.90 4.34
N ALA A 133 -4.57 19.07 5.35
CA ALA A 133 -3.68 18.93 6.48
C ALA A 133 -2.45 18.13 6.05
N GLU A 134 -1.27 18.65 6.35
CA GLU A 134 -0.02 17.92 6.16
C GLU A 134 0.09 16.86 7.26
N MET A 135 0.36 15.65 6.86
CA MET A 135 0.61 14.52 7.76
C MET A 135 1.91 13.88 7.30
N ASP A 136 2.76 13.56 8.25
CA ASP A 136 3.98 12.82 7.96
C ASP A 136 3.72 11.33 8.13
N GLU A 137 3.99 10.57 7.06
CA GLU A 137 4.05 9.12 7.08
C GLU A 137 5.50 8.67 7.07
N LEU A 138 5.78 7.52 7.66
CA LEU A 138 7.08 6.89 7.60
C LEU A 138 7.14 5.91 6.44
N LEU A 139 8.17 6.05 5.62
CA LEU A 139 8.67 4.96 4.79
C LEU A 139 9.70 4.18 5.59
N ILE A 140 9.64 2.86 5.53
CA ILE A 140 10.54 1.94 6.23
C ILE A 140 11.03 0.90 5.23
N GLY A 141 12.34 0.74 5.13
CA GLY A 141 12.98 -0.19 4.20
C GLY A 141 14.39 -0.55 4.63
N ARG A 142 15.08 -1.34 3.80
CA ARG A 142 16.51 -1.66 4.04
C ARG A 142 17.44 -0.58 3.54
N ASP A 143 17.08 0.03 2.42
CA ASP A 143 17.81 1.13 1.78
C ASP A 143 16.77 2.11 1.23
N LEU A 144 16.77 3.31 1.79
CA LEU A 144 15.93 4.43 1.38
C LEU A 144 16.75 5.57 0.78
N SER A 145 17.97 5.32 0.32
CA SER A 145 18.86 6.32 -0.29
C SER A 145 18.25 6.96 -1.55
N TRP A 146 17.36 6.24 -2.23
CA TRP A 146 16.63 6.69 -3.42
C TRP A 146 15.48 7.67 -3.12
N VAL A 147 15.07 7.80 -1.85
CA VAL A 147 14.04 8.74 -1.43
C VAL A 147 14.66 10.11 -1.21
N GLU A 148 14.28 11.11 -1.98
CA GLU A 148 14.75 12.49 -1.80
C GLU A 148 14.20 13.09 -0.50
N ASP A 149 15.04 13.81 0.23
CA ASP A 149 14.64 14.47 1.46
C ASP A 149 13.65 15.60 1.17
N GLY A 150 12.47 15.54 1.78
CA GLY A 150 11.40 16.52 1.57
C GLY A 150 10.65 16.36 0.24
N GLY A 151 10.82 15.23 -0.44
CA GLY A 151 10.11 14.93 -1.67
C GLY A 151 8.60 14.87 -1.45
N ILE A 152 7.86 15.79 -2.08
CA ILE A 152 6.42 15.66 -2.23
C ILE A 152 6.20 14.67 -3.37
N PHE A 153 5.75 13.45 -3.08
CA PHE A 153 5.32 12.54 -4.12
C PHE A 153 4.12 13.15 -4.84
N ARG A 154 4.37 13.73 -6.00
CA ARG A 154 3.31 14.12 -6.92
C ARG A 154 3.07 12.92 -7.83
N GLU A 155 1.82 12.47 -7.88
CA GLU A 155 1.37 11.53 -8.90
C GLU A 155 1.55 12.21 -10.28
N GLU A 156 2.70 12.01 -10.92
CA GLU A 156 2.84 12.39 -12.31
C GLU A 156 1.89 11.52 -13.13
N SER A 157 0.94 12.14 -13.78
CA SER A 157 -0.03 11.48 -14.68
C SER A 157 0.64 11.06 -15.99
N THR A 158 1.76 10.36 -15.92
CA THR A 158 2.34 9.74 -17.09
C THR A 158 1.46 8.55 -17.50
N PRO A 159 0.92 8.52 -18.72
CA PRO A 159 0.16 7.36 -19.17
C PRO A 159 1.08 6.14 -19.16
N TYR A 160 0.72 5.14 -18.37
CA TYR A 160 1.45 3.88 -18.32
C TYR A 160 1.48 3.25 -19.73
N LYS A 161 2.66 3.19 -20.33
CA LYS A 161 2.86 2.49 -21.60
C LYS A 161 3.03 1.00 -21.31
N VAL A 162 1.98 0.22 -21.57
CA VAL A 162 2.05 -1.24 -21.48
C VAL A 162 3.04 -1.74 -22.53
N ALA A 163 4.16 -2.32 -22.11
CA ALA A 163 5.03 -3.05 -23.03
C ALA A 163 4.25 -4.24 -23.60
N PRO A 164 4.34 -4.52 -24.91
CA PRO A 164 3.61 -5.63 -25.52
C PRO A 164 3.99 -6.95 -24.84
N SER A 165 2.97 -7.69 -24.37
CA SER A 165 3.18 -9.00 -23.76
C SER A 165 3.77 -9.96 -24.80
N LYS A 166 4.89 -10.59 -24.48
CA LYS A 166 5.39 -11.72 -25.25
C LYS A 166 4.53 -12.95 -24.95
N THR A 167 3.33 -13.01 -25.52
CA THR A 167 2.48 -14.20 -25.44
C THR A 167 3.15 -15.35 -26.19
N LYS A 168 3.60 -16.37 -25.45
CA LYS A 168 3.91 -17.67 -26.05
C LYS A 168 2.59 -18.29 -26.57
N PRO A 169 2.53 -18.79 -27.81
CA PRO A 169 1.31 -19.39 -28.33
C PRO A 169 0.95 -20.62 -27.51
N ARG A 170 -0.30 -20.69 -27.06
CA ARG A 170 -0.91 -21.82 -26.38
C ARG A 170 -0.83 -23.04 -27.33
N ARG A 171 -0.07 -24.07 -26.95
CA ARG A 171 -0.06 -25.35 -27.66
C ARG A 171 -1.47 -25.94 -27.62
N ALA A 172 -2.09 -26.08 -28.79
CA ALA A 172 -3.36 -26.78 -28.96
C ALA A 172 -3.20 -28.22 -28.49
N LYS A 173 -4.02 -28.67 -27.55
CA LYS A 173 -4.15 -30.09 -27.23
C LYS A 173 -4.79 -30.76 -28.44
N ARG A 174 -4.03 -31.68 -29.08
CA ARG A 174 -4.58 -32.61 -30.06
C ARG A 174 -5.45 -33.63 -29.31
N SER A 175 -6.66 -33.81 -29.83
CA SER A 175 -7.62 -34.87 -29.46
C SER A 175 -7.04 -36.24 -29.72
#